data_731157ee2e06a6bdd56496ec32457c50
#
_entry.id   731157ee2e06a6bdd56496ec32457c50
#
_cell.length_a   1.000
_cell.length_b   1.000
_cell.length_c   1.000
_cell.angle_alpha   90.00
_cell.angle_beta   90.00
_cell.angle_gamma   90.00
#
_symmetry.space_group_name_H-M   'P 1'
#
loop_
_entity.id
_entity.type
_entity.pdbx_description
1 polymer ?
#
loop_
_entity_poly.entity_id
_entity_poly.type
_entity_poly.pdbx_seq_one_letter_code
_entity_poly.pdbx_strand_id
1 'polypeptide(L)'
;MKLWEKDFLVQPQIDAFTVGKDREMDLLLAKYDVLGSLAHIQMLESIQLISKNELEIISASLKKIYQDIEKGLFKMDDDVEDVHSQIELLLTKSLGDIGKKIHSGRSRNDQVLVDLRLFFRAELQEIVRLMELVFHG
;
A
#
# COMPACT_ATOMS: atom_id res chain seq x y z
N MET A 1 9.58 11.92 -0.64
CA MET A 1 10.72 11.97 0.31
C MET A 1 11.13 10.54 0.62
N LYS A 2 12.31 10.14 0.20
CA LYS A 2 12.81 8.78 0.43
C LYS A 2 13.33 8.69 1.87
N LEU A 3 13.05 7.61 2.59
CA LEU A 3 13.44 7.43 4.00
C LEU A 3 14.94 7.58 4.28
N TRP A 4 15.79 7.50 3.23
CA TRP A 4 17.25 7.60 3.29
C TRP A 4 17.82 8.84 2.58
N GLU A 5 16.97 9.76 2.15
CA GLU A 5 17.34 10.98 1.47
C GLU A 5 17.99 11.95 2.48
N LYS A 6 19.31 11.99 2.48
CA LYS A 6 20.11 13.04 3.12
C LYS A 6 20.36 14.10 2.07
N ASP A 7 19.86 15.30 2.22
CA ASP A 7 20.13 16.58 1.53
C ASP A 7 20.91 16.60 0.19
N PHE A 8 21.09 15.47 -0.47
CA PHE A 8 21.75 15.33 -1.76
C PHE A 8 20.73 14.93 -2.82
N LEU A 9 20.58 15.75 -3.85
CA LEU A 9 19.84 15.41 -5.06
C LEU A 9 20.45 14.12 -5.66
N VAL A 10 19.75 13.03 -5.56
CA VAL A 10 20.12 11.78 -6.24
C VAL A 10 20.09 12.07 -7.74
N GLN A 11 21.18 11.75 -8.43
CA GLN A 11 21.23 11.93 -9.88
C GLN A 11 20.12 11.11 -10.54
N PRO A 12 19.33 11.67 -11.50
CA PRO A 12 18.21 11.00 -12.13
C PRO A 12 18.57 9.62 -12.74
N GLN A 13 19.82 9.48 -13.17
CA GLN A 13 20.34 8.22 -13.73
C GLN A 13 20.46 7.12 -12.67
N ILE A 14 20.86 7.48 -11.45
CA ILE A 14 20.95 6.53 -10.32
C ILE A 14 19.56 6.13 -9.89
N ASP A 15 18.64 7.08 -9.83
CA ASP A 15 17.23 6.81 -9.50
C ASP A 15 16.58 5.87 -10.53
N ALA A 16 16.76 6.15 -11.82
CA ALA A 16 16.26 5.29 -12.90
C ALA A 16 16.85 3.88 -12.86
N PHE A 17 18.13 3.74 -12.49
CA PHE A 17 18.79 2.44 -12.35
C PHE A 17 18.29 1.64 -11.14
N THR A 18 18.06 2.32 -10.01
CA THR A 18 17.66 1.66 -8.75
C THR A 18 16.17 1.33 -8.69
N VAL A 19 15.30 2.19 -9.22
CA VAL A 19 13.85 2.04 -9.18
C VAL A 19 13.32 1.29 -10.42
N GLY A 20 13.91 1.54 -11.61
CA GLY A 20 13.52 0.86 -12.84
C GLY A 20 12.01 0.96 -13.11
N LYS A 21 11.36 -0.21 -13.32
CA LYS A 21 9.90 -0.34 -13.51
C LYS A 21 9.16 -0.72 -12.22
N ASP A 22 9.82 -0.66 -11.08
CA ASP A 22 9.24 -1.11 -9.81
C ASP A 22 7.93 -0.36 -9.49
N ARG A 23 7.85 0.93 -9.78
CA ARG A 23 6.64 1.74 -9.57
C ARG A 23 5.42 1.21 -10.33
N GLU A 24 5.61 0.76 -11.58
CA GLU A 24 4.52 0.21 -12.40
C GLU A 24 4.04 -1.13 -11.84
N MET A 25 4.99 -1.98 -11.41
CA MET A 25 4.69 -3.28 -10.81
C MET A 25 4.05 -3.12 -9.42
N ASP A 26 4.51 -2.16 -8.67
CA ASP A 26 4.05 -1.88 -7.31
C ASP A 26 2.56 -1.46 -7.27
N LEU A 27 2.07 -0.79 -8.34
CA LEU A 27 0.65 -0.47 -8.46
C LEU A 27 -0.26 -1.70 -8.39
N LEU A 28 0.21 -2.88 -8.80
CA LEU A 28 -0.53 -4.13 -8.68
C LEU A 28 -0.74 -4.54 -7.22
N LEU A 29 0.12 -4.08 -6.32
CA LEU A 29 0.05 -4.36 -4.89
C LEU A 29 -0.79 -3.35 -4.12
N ALA A 30 -1.13 -2.19 -4.71
CA ALA A 30 -1.78 -1.09 -4.02
C ALA A 30 -3.06 -1.49 -3.26
N LYS A 31 -3.94 -2.27 -3.87
CA LYS A 31 -5.18 -2.73 -3.22
C LYS A 31 -4.91 -3.67 -2.04
N TYR A 32 -3.86 -4.45 -2.12
CA TYR A 32 -3.49 -5.40 -1.08
C TYR A 32 -2.82 -4.71 0.10
N ASP A 33 -2.03 -3.66 -0.15
CA ASP A 33 -1.48 -2.82 0.92
C ASP A 33 -2.60 -2.11 1.70
N VAL A 34 -3.62 -1.61 1.02
CA VAL A 34 -4.79 -1.05 1.72
C VAL A 34 -5.48 -2.10 2.59
N LEU A 35 -5.67 -3.34 2.09
CA LEU A 35 -6.29 -4.42 2.87
C LEU A 35 -5.44 -4.82 4.08
N GLY A 36 -4.13 -4.99 3.88
CA GLY A 36 -3.18 -5.27 4.96
C GLY A 36 -3.17 -4.15 6.00
N SER A 37 -3.21 -2.90 5.55
CA SER A 37 -3.24 -1.72 6.40
C SER A 37 -4.54 -1.61 7.21
N LEU A 38 -5.70 -1.96 6.63
CA LEU A 38 -6.97 -2.04 7.37
C LEU A 38 -6.92 -3.07 8.50
N ALA A 39 -6.34 -4.24 8.26
CA ALA A 39 -6.16 -5.24 9.30
C ALA A 39 -5.17 -4.76 10.39
N HIS A 40 -4.09 -4.10 9.96
CA HIS A 40 -3.09 -3.58 10.88
C HIS A 40 -3.64 -2.52 11.83
N ILE A 41 -4.42 -1.56 11.34
CA ILE A 41 -5.01 -0.53 12.22
C ILE A 41 -6.06 -1.10 13.20
N GLN A 42 -6.77 -2.18 12.82
CA GLN A 42 -7.65 -2.90 13.75
C GLN A 42 -6.84 -3.54 14.89
N MET A 43 -5.69 -4.11 14.56
CA MET A 43 -4.77 -4.63 15.57
C MET A 43 -4.25 -3.50 16.48
N LEU A 44 -3.84 -2.36 15.93
CA LEU A 44 -3.36 -1.21 16.71
C LEU A 44 -4.43 -0.69 17.69
N GLU A 45 -5.69 -0.68 17.30
CA GLU A 45 -6.79 -0.33 18.20
C GLU A 45 -6.98 -1.38 19.30
N SER A 46 -6.94 -2.66 18.95
CA SER A 46 -7.12 -3.76 19.92
C SER A 46 -6.07 -3.77 21.05
N ILE A 47 -4.87 -3.27 20.75
CA ILE A 47 -3.78 -3.09 21.74
C ILE A 47 -3.69 -1.67 22.29
N GLN A 48 -4.69 -0.82 22.00
CA GLN A 48 -4.84 0.55 22.52
C GLN A 48 -3.71 1.53 22.09
N LEU A 49 -3.03 1.28 20.99
CA LEU A 49 -2.07 2.23 20.38
C LEU A 49 -2.77 3.35 19.59
N ILE A 50 -3.96 3.08 19.08
CA ILE A 50 -4.86 4.09 18.52
C ILE A 50 -6.23 3.98 19.20
N SER A 51 -6.95 5.10 19.23
CA SER A 51 -8.32 5.14 19.75
C SER A 51 -9.32 4.61 18.71
N LYS A 52 -10.52 4.23 19.16
CA LYS A 52 -11.60 3.81 18.28
C LYS A 52 -11.98 4.89 17.26
N ASN A 53 -11.98 6.17 17.68
CA ASN A 53 -12.23 7.28 16.77
C ASN A 53 -11.15 7.41 15.67
N GLU A 54 -9.87 7.22 16.03
CA GLU A 54 -8.78 7.22 15.04
C GLU A 54 -8.90 6.03 14.09
N LEU A 55 -9.25 4.84 14.58
CA LEU A 55 -9.53 3.68 13.74
C LEU A 55 -10.62 3.98 12.70
N GLU A 56 -11.74 4.60 13.10
CA GLU A 56 -12.83 4.95 12.20
C GLU A 56 -12.38 5.94 11.12
N ILE A 57 -11.65 6.99 11.50
CA ILE A 57 -11.14 8.03 10.60
C ILE A 57 -10.13 7.44 9.59
N ILE A 58 -9.14 6.67 10.06
CA ILE A 58 -8.14 6.06 9.18
C ILE A 58 -8.80 5.04 8.26
N SER A 59 -9.72 4.20 8.79
CA SER A 59 -10.47 3.22 7.99
C SER A 59 -11.27 3.88 6.87
N ALA A 60 -11.93 5.00 7.13
CA ALA A 60 -12.69 5.73 6.12
C ALA A 60 -11.78 6.24 4.99
N SER A 61 -10.61 6.79 5.34
CA SER A 61 -9.62 7.26 4.36
C SER A 61 -9.02 6.11 3.56
N LEU A 62 -8.66 4.99 4.19
CA LEU A 62 -8.18 3.79 3.49
C LEU A 62 -9.22 3.22 2.52
N LYS A 63 -10.49 3.15 2.92
CA LYS A 63 -11.58 2.70 2.04
C LYS A 63 -11.75 3.61 0.83
N LYS A 64 -11.57 4.93 1.00
CA LYS A 64 -11.59 5.87 -0.11
C LYS A 64 -10.42 5.61 -1.07
N ILE A 65 -9.20 5.44 -0.55
CA ILE A 65 -8.02 5.09 -1.37
C ILE A 65 -8.27 3.78 -2.13
N TYR A 66 -8.84 2.75 -1.49
CA TYR A 66 -9.20 1.50 -2.15
C TYR A 66 -10.16 1.72 -3.32
N GLN A 67 -11.20 2.54 -3.13
CA GLN A 67 -12.14 2.88 -4.20
C GLN A 67 -11.47 3.62 -5.35
N ASP A 68 -10.52 4.50 -5.07
CA ASP A 68 -9.76 5.23 -6.09
C ASP A 68 -8.84 4.28 -6.87
N ILE A 69 -8.26 3.27 -6.22
CA ILE A 69 -7.50 2.19 -6.86
C ILE A 69 -8.40 1.38 -7.81
N GLU A 70 -9.56 0.92 -7.35
CA GLU A 70 -10.51 0.13 -8.15
C GLU A 70 -11.04 0.90 -9.37
N LYS A 71 -11.13 2.23 -9.27
CA LYS A 71 -11.53 3.12 -10.38
C LYS A 71 -10.38 3.52 -11.30
N GLY A 72 -9.15 3.09 -11.03
CA GLY A 72 -7.97 3.50 -11.79
C GLY A 72 -7.58 4.97 -11.61
N LEU A 73 -8.03 5.60 -10.53
CA LEU A 73 -7.75 7.00 -10.19
C LEU A 73 -6.51 7.17 -9.31
N PHE A 74 -6.05 6.07 -8.69
CA PHE A 74 -4.86 6.09 -7.85
C PHE A 74 -3.60 6.25 -8.72
N LYS A 75 -2.76 7.21 -8.34
CA LYS A 75 -1.49 7.48 -9.04
C LYS A 75 -0.39 7.61 -8.01
N MET A 76 0.80 7.20 -8.40
CA MET A 76 2.02 7.45 -7.61
C MET A 76 2.61 8.80 -8.01
N ASP A 77 2.94 9.60 -7.00
CA ASP A 77 3.66 10.86 -7.19
C ASP A 77 5.11 10.54 -7.63
N ASP A 78 5.70 11.39 -8.47
CA ASP A 78 7.03 11.13 -9.07
C ASP A 78 8.18 11.04 -8.05
N ASP A 79 8.00 11.69 -6.90
CA ASP A 79 8.96 11.74 -5.80
C ASP A 79 8.74 10.64 -4.75
N VAL A 80 7.78 9.72 -4.99
CA VAL A 80 7.47 8.60 -4.09
C VAL A 80 8.10 7.31 -4.60
N GLU A 81 8.71 6.56 -3.71
CA GLU A 81 9.48 5.36 -4.04
C GLU A 81 8.59 4.15 -4.33
N ASP A 82 7.54 3.94 -3.53
CA ASP A 82 6.69 2.76 -3.55
C ASP A 82 5.23 3.06 -3.17
N VAL A 83 4.35 2.09 -3.37
CA VAL A 83 2.92 2.21 -3.10
C VAL A 83 2.64 2.45 -1.61
N HIS A 84 3.44 1.88 -0.73
CA HIS A 84 3.28 2.05 0.72
C HIS A 84 3.51 3.50 1.14
N SER A 85 4.59 4.11 0.61
CA SER A 85 4.90 5.53 0.83
C SER A 85 3.81 6.44 0.25
N GLN A 86 3.23 6.09 -0.90
CA GLN A 86 2.14 6.84 -1.50
C GLN A 86 0.88 6.81 -0.62
N ILE A 87 0.50 5.64 -0.11
CA ILE A 87 -0.67 5.51 0.77
C ILE A 87 -0.44 6.26 2.07
N GLU A 88 0.73 6.14 2.69
CA GLU A 88 1.10 6.90 3.90
C GLU A 88 1.08 8.41 3.65
N LEU A 89 1.58 8.87 2.51
CA LEU A 89 1.55 10.28 2.10
C LEU A 89 0.12 10.81 1.96
N LEU A 90 -0.77 10.04 1.30
CA LEU A 90 -2.18 10.41 1.14
C LEU A 90 -2.90 10.48 2.49
N LEU A 91 -2.66 9.52 3.38
CA LEU A 91 -3.20 9.54 4.74
C LEU A 91 -2.66 10.72 5.54
N THR A 92 -1.37 11.01 5.45
CA THR A 92 -0.75 12.12 6.16
C THR A 92 -1.26 13.47 5.63
N LYS A 93 -1.42 13.62 4.31
CA LYS A 93 -2.00 14.83 3.70
C LYS A 93 -3.44 15.09 4.16
N SER A 94 -4.22 14.03 4.36
CA SER A 94 -5.64 14.14 4.73
C SER A 94 -5.90 14.21 6.24
N LEU A 95 -5.07 13.52 7.06
CA LEU A 95 -5.31 13.29 8.49
C LEU A 95 -4.20 13.83 9.40
N GLY A 96 -3.13 14.38 8.82
CA GLY A 96 -1.97 14.86 9.59
C GLY A 96 -1.29 13.73 10.38
N ASP A 97 -0.98 13.99 11.65
CA ASP A 97 -0.26 13.02 12.50
C ASP A 97 -1.03 11.73 12.78
N ILE A 98 -2.36 11.75 12.68
CA ILE A 98 -3.18 10.54 12.80
C ILE A 98 -2.85 9.57 11.65
N GLY A 99 -2.67 10.09 10.42
CA GLY A 99 -2.31 9.27 9.25
C GLY A 99 -0.97 8.56 9.39
N LYS A 100 0.00 9.19 10.07
CA LYS A 100 1.33 8.59 10.30
C LYS A 100 1.32 7.36 11.21
N LYS A 101 0.29 7.23 12.06
CA LYS A 101 0.17 6.10 13.01
C LYS A 101 0.04 4.75 12.30
N ILE A 102 -0.35 4.72 11.03
CA ILE A 102 -0.48 3.49 10.24
C ILE A 102 0.84 2.69 10.19
N HIS A 103 1.98 3.35 10.30
CA HIS A 103 3.29 2.71 10.26
C HIS A 103 3.76 2.17 11.63
N SER A 104 2.99 2.42 12.71
CA SER A 104 3.38 2.01 14.06
C SER A 104 3.50 0.50 14.18
N GLY A 105 4.64 0.04 14.70
CA GLY A 105 4.85 -1.38 15.04
C GLY A 105 5.01 -2.33 13.87
N ARG A 106 5.23 -1.85 12.63
CA ARG A 106 5.54 -2.71 11.47
C ARG A 106 6.71 -2.17 10.65
N SER A 107 7.36 -3.05 9.91
CA SER A 107 8.38 -2.71 8.95
C SER A 107 7.82 -2.75 7.51
N ARG A 108 8.56 -2.16 6.57
CA ARG A 108 8.28 -2.27 5.15
C ARG A 108 8.25 -3.73 4.68
N ASN A 109 9.13 -4.57 5.20
CA ASN A 109 9.18 -5.98 4.87
C ASN A 109 7.89 -6.71 5.24
N ASP A 110 7.29 -6.38 6.39
CA ASP A 110 6.03 -6.96 6.83
C ASP A 110 4.89 -6.59 5.86
N GLN A 111 4.84 -5.33 5.41
CA GLN A 111 3.86 -4.85 4.44
C GLN A 111 4.00 -5.60 3.11
N VAL A 112 5.17 -5.55 2.50
CA VAL A 112 5.44 -6.19 1.20
C VAL A 112 5.10 -7.68 1.22
N LEU A 113 5.46 -8.41 2.28
CA LEU A 113 5.19 -9.85 2.38
C LEU A 113 3.69 -10.15 2.49
N VAL A 114 2.93 -9.34 3.21
CA VAL A 114 1.46 -9.49 3.29
C VAL A 114 0.84 -9.22 1.92
N ASP A 115 1.24 -8.16 1.24
CA ASP A 115 0.71 -7.76 -0.05
C ASP A 115 0.99 -8.82 -1.12
N LEU A 116 2.22 -9.33 -1.18
CA LEU A 116 2.59 -10.41 -2.09
C LEU A 116 1.78 -11.68 -1.83
N ARG A 117 1.55 -12.05 -0.56
CA ARG A 117 0.73 -13.24 -0.23
C ARG A 117 -0.73 -13.06 -0.66
N LEU A 118 -1.30 -11.88 -0.46
CA LEU A 118 -2.66 -11.57 -0.89
C LEU A 118 -2.76 -11.55 -2.42
N PHE A 119 -1.79 -10.92 -3.09
CA PHE A 119 -1.68 -10.90 -4.55
C PHE A 119 -1.60 -12.32 -5.12
N PHE A 120 -0.62 -13.12 -4.70
CA PHE A 120 -0.47 -14.49 -5.19
C PHE A 120 -1.71 -15.35 -4.94
N ARG A 121 -2.36 -15.19 -3.79
CA ARG A 121 -3.59 -15.90 -3.50
C ARG A 121 -4.69 -15.55 -4.51
N ALA A 122 -4.86 -14.27 -4.83
CA ALA A 122 -5.86 -13.82 -5.79
C ALA A 122 -5.54 -14.31 -7.22
N GLU A 123 -4.28 -14.19 -7.66
CA GLU A 123 -3.85 -14.63 -8.99
C GLU A 123 -3.97 -16.15 -9.16
N LEU A 124 -3.62 -16.94 -8.14
CA LEU A 124 -3.77 -18.39 -8.18
C LEU A 124 -5.25 -18.79 -8.25
N GLN A 125 -6.13 -18.11 -7.54
CA GLN A 125 -7.58 -18.36 -7.62
C GLN A 125 -8.11 -18.07 -9.03
N GLU A 126 -7.65 -17.01 -9.67
CA GLU A 126 -8.04 -16.69 -11.04
C GLU A 126 -7.51 -17.71 -12.05
N ILE A 127 -6.26 -18.18 -11.88
CA ILE A 127 -5.72 -19.28 -12.71
C ILE A 127 -6.57 -20.54 -12.59
N VAL A 128 -6.94 -20.94 -11.36
CA VAL A 128 -7.82 -22.10 -11.13
C VAL A 128 -9.16 -21.92 -11.85
N ARG A 129 -9.79 -20.76 -11.70
CA ARG A 129 -11.05 -20.43 -12.38
C ARG A 129 -10.93 -20.53 -13.90
N LEU A 130 -9.85 -20.01 -14.48
CA LEU A 130 -9.62 -20.11 -15.93
C LEU A 130 -9.39 -21.54 -16.40
N MET A 131 -8.67 -22.33 -15.61
CA MET A 131 -8.49 -23.77 -15.89
C MET A 131 -9.84 -24.52 -15.88
N GLU A 132 -10.70 -24.25 -14.90
CA GLU A 132 -12.02 -24.85 -14.84
C GLU A 132 -12.87 -24.54 -16.07
N LEU A 133 -12.80 -23.30 -16.58
CA LEU A 133 -13.48 -22.91 -17.83
C LEU A 133 -12.98 -23.69 -19.05
N VAL A 134 -11.68 -24.00 -19.10
CA VAL A 134 -11.10 -24.81 -20.20
C VAL A 134 -11.54 -26.27 -20.11
N PHE A 135 -11.69 -26.82 -18.90
CA PHE A 135 -12.06 -28.23 -18.71
C PHE A 135 -13.56 -28.49 -18.82
N HIS A 136 -14.41 -27.51 -18.56
CA HIS A 136 -15.86 -27.63 -18.53
C HIS A 136 -16.58 -26.91 -19.71
N GLY A 137 -15.84 -26.17 -20.54
CA GLY A 137 -16.33 -25.56 -21.78
C GLY A 137 -16.15 -26.48 -22.95
#